data_e1bb4139ac1999e4e0891ba53d980dec
#
_entry.id   e1bb4139ac1999e4e0891ba53d980dec
#
_cell.length_a   1.000
_cell.length_b   1.000
_cell.length_c   1.000
_cell.angle_alpha   90.00
_cell.angle_beta   90.00
_cell.angle_gamma   90.00
#
_symmetry.space_group_name_H-M   'P 1'
#
loop_
_entity.id
_entity.type
_entity.pdbx_description
1 polymer ?
#
loop_
_entity_poly.entity_id
_entity_poly.type
_entity_poly.pdbx_seq_one_letter_code
_entity_poly.pdbx_strand_id
1 'polypeptide(L)'
;IENYSIFKFYPSKIILKLKHTNFLARTIKNNEIFLIGSNSKFTNIKKFNNFYHLPIVFGNFNAEEFLLFKKIINNSDLNYNNIKEIFFYPSRRIDIKTKDNITIKFPIKDIKKAMNIASKIINNEKFNNNIIDLRVPNQIILSNE
;
A
#
# COMPACT_ATOMS: atom_id res chain seq x y z
N ILE A 1 -4.11 -0.70 19.57
CA ILE A 1 -3.64 -2.01 20.06
C ILE A 1 -4.21 -3.08 19.14
N GLU A 2 -3.35 -3.86 18.52
CA GLU A 2 -3.75 -4.95 17.62
C GLU A 2 -4.06 -6.23 18.39
N ASN A 3 -3.28 -6.49 19.42
CA ASN A 3 -3.43 -7.64 20.29
C ASN A 3 -2.83 -7.36 21.67
N TYR A 4 -3.27 -8.10 22.70
CA TYR A 4 -2.68 -8.06 24.02
C TYR A 4 -2.69 -9.44 24.65
N SER A 5 -1.74 -9.69 25.55
CA SER A 5 -1.67 -10.90 26.36
C SER A 5 -1.37 -10.53 27.80
N ILE A 6 -2.10 -11.12 28.72
CA ILE A 6 -1.92 -10.93 30.16
C ILE A 6 -1.43 -12.24 30.77
N PHE A 7 -0.28 -12.19 31.44
CA PHE A 7 0.27 -13.30 32.20
C PHE A 7 0.29 -12.96 33.67
N LYS A 8 -0.32 -13.79 34.48
CA LYS A 8 -0.38 -13.61 35.94
C LYS A 8 0.49 -14.66 36.63
N PHE A 9 1.44 -14.19 37.45
CA PHE A 9 2.32 -15.04 38.26
C PHE A 9 2.06 -14.77 39.73
N TYR A 10 1.84 -15.84 40.51
CA TYR A 10 1.66 -15.72 41.95
C TYR A 10 2.99 -15.49 42.66
N PRO A 11 2.99 -14.70 43.78
CA PRO A 11 1.83 -14.02 44.39
C PRO A 11 1.53 -12.60 43.86
N SER A 12 2.37 -11.98 43.03
CA SER A 12 2.19 -10.53 42.79
C SER A 12 2.74 -10.00 41.48
N LYS A 13 2.91 -10.84 40.44
CA LYS A 13 3.47 -10.37 39.14
C LYS A 13 2.42 -10.50 38.02
N ILE A 14 2.15 -9.39 37.35
CA ILE A 14 1.36 -9.32 36.13
C ILE A 14 2.27 -8.84 34.99
N ILE A 15 2.32 -9.58 33.87
CA ILE A 15 2.99 -9.18 32.63
C ILE A 15 1.93 -8.90 31.60
N LEU A 16 1.91 -7.66 31.07
CA LEU A 16 1.07 -7.24 29.97
C LEU A 16 1.92 -7.12 28.72
N LYS A 17 1.65 -7.94 27.70
CA LYS A 17 2.25 -7.82 26.38
C LYS A 17 1.27 -7.15 25.45
N LEU A 18 1.69 -6.05 24.80
CA LEU A 18 0.89 -5.28 23.85
C LEU A 18 1.51 -5.37 22.47
N LYS A 19 0.69 -5.61 21.46
CA LYS A 19 1.06 -5.43 20.06
C LYS A 19 0.33 -4.21 19.52
N HIS A 20 1.09 -3.21 19.11
CA HIS A 20 0.56 -2.00 18.53
C HIS A 20 0.20 -2.21 17.05
N THR A 21 -0.91 -1.61 16.63
CA THR A 21 -1.29 -1.54 15.21
C THR A 21 -0.35 -0.59 14.48
N ASN A 22 0.21 -1.04 13.37
CA ASN A 22 0.93 -0.18 12.45
C ASN A 22 -0.04 0.36 11.39
N PHE A 23 -0.06 1.67 11.19
CA PHE A 23 -0.82 2.28 10.12
C PHE A 23 0.01 2.28 8.83
N LEU A 24 -0.59 1.78 7.76
CA LEU A 24 0.12 1.48 6.51
C LEU A 24 -0.27 2.42 5.37
N ALA A 25 -1.49 2.92 5.36
CA ALA A 25 -2.00 3.83 4.34
C ALA A 25 -3.16 4.67 4.88
N ARG A 26 -3.62 5.60 4.06
CA ARG A 26 -4.81 6.41 4.29
C ARG A 26 -5.86 6.12 3.22
N THR A 27 -7.11 6.38 3.52
CA THR A 27 -8.19 6.39 2.52
C THR A 27 -9.22 7.44 2.88
N ILE A 28 -10.06 7.82 1.93
CA ILE A 28 -11.16 8.76 2.13
C ILE A 28 -12.48 7.99 2.03
N LYS A 29 -13.30 8.10 3.07
CA LYS A 29 -14.67 7.56 3.11
C LYS A 29 -15.59 8.64 3.68
N ASN A 30 -16.70 8.92 2.98
CA ASN A 30 -17.69 9.92 3.42
C ASN A 30 -17.07 11.27 3.79
N ASN A 31 -16.14 11.75 2.96
CA ASN A 31 -15.38 12.99 3.19
C ASN A 31 -14.53 13.04 4.47
N GLU A 32 -14.26 11.89 5.07
CA GLU A 32 -13.35 11.75 6.20
C GLU A 32 -12.15 10.87 5.84
N ILE A 33 -11.01 11.19 6.45
CA ILE A 33 -9.78 10.42 6.25
C ILE A 33 -9.70 9.31 7.30
N PHE A 34 -9.47 8.09 6.83
CA PHE A 34 -9.23 6.91 7.66
C PHE A 34 -7.83 6.37 7.43
N LEU A 35 -7.25 5.86 8.50
CA LEU A 35 -6.01 5.09 8.47
C LEU A 35 -6.34 3.61 8.30
N ILE A 36 -5.53 2.92 7.49
CA ILE A 36 -5.63 1.48 7.27
C ILE A 36 -4.54 0.81 8.13
N GLY A 37 -4.97 0.02 9.10
CA GLY A 37 -4.08 -0.66 10.04
C GLY A 37 -3.63 -2.04 9.56
N SER A 38 -2.52 -2.49 10.09
CA SER A 38 -2.01 -3.86 9.91
C SER A 38 -2.96 -4.94 10.45
N ASN A 39 -3.95 -4.54 11.26
CA ASN A 39 -5.01 -5.37 11.81
C ASN A 39 -6.28 -5.46 10.93
N SER A 40 -6.21 -5.05 9.67
CA SER A 40 -7.34 -5.00 8.71
C SER A 40 -8.48 -4.07 9.15
N LYS A 41 -8.21 -3.05 9.95
CA LYS A 41 -9.24 -2.10 10.42
C LYS A 41 -8.99 -0.70 9.90
N PHE A 42 -10.09 0.02 9.70
CA PHE A 42 -10.08 1.46 9.42
C PHE A 42 -10.24 2.25 10.71
N THR A 43 -9.41 3.25 10.91
CA THR A 43 -9.44 4.12 12.08
C THR A 43 -9.45 5.58 11.64
N ASN A 44 -10.38 6.39 12.15
CA ASN A 44 -10.47 7.80 11.78
C ASN A 44 -9.21 8.55 12.19
N ILE A 45 -8.63 9.32 11.25
CA ILE A 45 -7.36 10.05 11.47
C ILE A 45 -7.46 11.12 12.57
N LYS A 46 -8.66 11.64 12.86
CA LYS A 46 -8.89 12.65 13.91
C LYS A 46 -8.38 12.22 15.28
N LYS A 47 -8.19 10.92 15.48
CA LYS A 47 -7.65 10.37 16.74
C LYS A 47 -6.12 10.38 16.81
N PHE A 48 -5.45 10.72 15.73
CA PHE A 48 -4.00 10.63 15.60
C PHE A 48 -3.43 11.84 14.85
N ASN A 49 -2.24 12.25 15.25
CA ASN A 49 -1.49 13.28 14.56
C ASN A 49 -0.38 12.63 13.71
N ASN A 50 -0.12 13.21 12.52
CA ASN A 50 1.12 12.97 11.78
C ASN A 50 1.21 11.71 10.86
N PHE A 51 0.09 11.27 10.26
CA PHE A 51 0.10 10.17 9.28
C PHE A 51 -0.08 10.60 7.82
N TYR A 52 0.10 11.88 7.51
CA TYR A 52 -0.08 12.42 6.15
C TYR A 52 1.00 11.99 5.16
N HIS A 53 2.11 11.45 5.63
CA HIS A 53 3.19 10.88 4.81
C HIS A 53 2.85 9.52 4.20
N LEU A 54 1.84 8.82 4.74
CA LEU A 54 1.41 7.52 4.24
C LEU A 54 0.74 7.66 2.87
N PRO A 55 0.84 6.65 1.99
CA PRO A 55 0.14 6.65 0.72
C PRO A 55 -1.37 6.71 0.92
N ILE A 56 -2.07 7.32 -0.03
CA ILE A 56 -3.53 7.36 -0.04
C ILE A 56 -4.08 6.30 -1.00
N VAL A 57 -5.10 5.57 -0.57
CA VAL A 57 -5.73 4.48 -1.33
C VAL A 57 -7.13 4.92 -1.76
N PHE A 58 -7.40 4.79 -3.05
CA PHE A 58 -8.66 5.14 -3.68
C PHE A 58 -9.35 3.91 -4.29
N GLY A 59 -10.63 4.04 -4.53
CA GLY A 59 -11.41 3.08 -5.29
C GLY A 59 -12.20 2.10 -4.43
N ASN A 60 -12.54 0.96 -5.03
CA ASN A 60 -13.37 -0.06 -4.40
C ASN A 60 -12.50 -1.19 -3.85
N PHE A 61 -12.27 -1.19 -2.55
CA PHE A 61 -11.45 -2.18 -1.87
C PHE A 61 -11.91 -2.35 -0.41
N ASN A 62 -11.55 -3.47 0.18
CA ASN A 62 -11.58 -3.67 1.62
C ASN A 62 -10.16 -3.69 2.20
N ALA A 63 -10.05 -3.66 3.53
CA ALA A 63 -8.74 -3.61 4.17
C ALA A 63 -7.88 -4.86 3.92
N GLU A 64 -8.50 -6.02 3.78
CA GLU A 64 -7.79 -7.28 3.53
C GLU A 64 -7.19 -7.31 2.11
N GLU A 65 -7.93 -6.83 1.10
CA GLU A 65 -7.43 -6.68 -0.27
C GLU A 65 -6.23 -5.74 -0.33
N PHE A 66 -6.29 -4.62 0.40
CA PHE A 66 -5.14 -3.72 0.53
C PHE A 66 -3.94 -4.42 1.19
N LEU A 67 -4.14 -5.19 2.26
CA LEU A 67 -3.05 -5.90 2.93
C LEU A 67 -2.43 -6.97 2.05
N LEU A 68 -3.22 -7.69 1.27
CA LEU A 68 -2.72 -8.65 0.27
C LEU A 68 -1.85 -7.96 -0.78
N PHE A 69 -2.33 -6.83 -1.31
CA PHE A 69 -1.56 -6.04 -2.27
C PHE A 69 -0.25 -5.50 -1.66
N LYS A 70 -0.31 -4.97 -0.43
CA LYS A 70 0.87 -4.53 0.32
C LYS A 70 1.90 -5.66 0.51
N LYS A 71 1.43 -6.88 0.77
CA LYS A 71 2.28 -8.07 0.88
C LYS A 71 2.97 -8.39 -0.45
N ILE A 72 2.28 -8.25 -1.57
CA ILE A 72 2.89 -8.43 -2.90
C ILE A 72 3.98 -7.38 -3.15
N ILE A 73 3.72 -6.12 -2.82
CA ILE A 73 4.73 -5.05 -2.91
C ILE A 73 5.96 -5.39 -2.08
N ASN A 74 5.77 -5.79 -0.81
CA ASN A 74 6.87 -6.13 0.08
C ASN A 74 7.72 -7.32 -0.41
N ASN A 75 7.14 -8.20 -1.22
CA ASN A 75 7.80 -9.35 -1.84
C ASN A 75 8.34 -9.06 -3.25
N SER A 76 8.25 -7.82 -3.70
CA SER A 76 8.77 -7.34 -4.99
C SER A 76 9.94 -6.39 -4.80
N ASP A 77 10.55 -5.97 -5.90
CA ASP A 77 11.63 -4.97 -5.90
C ASP A 77 11.10 -3.53 -5.78
N LEU A 78 9.79 -3.34 -5.74
CA LEU A 78 9.17 -2.02 -5.68
C LEU A 78 9.24 -1.45 -4.25
N ASN A 79 9.71 -0.22 -4.12
CA ASN A 79 9.81 0.45 -2.83
C ASN A 79 8.45 1.05 -2.42
N TYR A 80 7.82 0.47 -1.39
CA TYR A 80 6.56 0.97 -0.86
C TYR A 80 6.63 2.43 -0.38
N ASN A 81 7.75 2.85 0.19
CA ASN A 81 7.91 4.21 0.70
C ASN A 81 7.91 5.27 -0.41
N ASN A 82 8.12 4.88 -1.66
CA ASN A 82 8.04 5.77 -2.81
C ASN A 82 6.62 5.86 -3.41
N ILE A 83 5.65 5.12 -2.89
CA ILE A 83 4.27 5.16 -3.37
C ILE A 83 3.55 6.35 -2.72
N LYS A 84 2.88 7.14 -3.55
CA LYS A 84 2.05 8.28 -3.14
C LYS A 84 0.56 7.92 -3.14
N GLU A 85 0.09 7.25 -4.19
CA GLU A 85 -1.31 6.92 -4.40
C GLU A 85 -1.46 5.48 -4.91
N ILE A 86 -2.54 4.81 -4.50
CA ILE A 86 -2.92 3.47 -4.95
C ILE A 86 -4.38 3.52 -5.37
N PHE A 87 -4.70 3.02 -6.56
CA PHE A 87 -6.05 3.01 -7.12
C PHE A 87 -6.54 1.58 -7.34
N PHE A 88 -7.61 1.21 -6.66
CA PHE A 88 -8.31 -0.06 -6.86
C PHE A 88 -9.51 0.15 -7.77
N TYR A 89 -9.48 -0.42 -8.96
CA TYR A 89 -10.57 -0.35 -9.93
C TYR A 89 -11.57 -1.49 -9.74
N PRO A 90 -12.87 -1.29 -10.10
CA PRO A 90 -13.87 -2.36 -10.06
C PRO A 90 -13.49 -3.59 -10.90
N SER A 91 -12.69 -3.40 -11.96
CA SER A 91 -12.15 -4.47 -12.80
C SER A 91 -11.07 -5.34 -12.14
N ARG A 92 -10.78 -5.12 -10.86
CA ARG A 92 -9.67 -5.73 -10.10
C ARG A 92 -8.27 -5.28 -10.55
N ARG A 93 -8.20 -4.31 -11.47
CA ARG A 93 -6.93 -3.67 -11.82
C ARG A 93 -6.48 -2.75 -10.69
N ILE A 94 -5.18 -2.68 -10.49
CA ILE A 94 -4.58 -1.77 -9.52
C ILE A 94 -3.54 -0.94 -10.25
N ASP A 95 -3.60 0.37 -10.08
CA ASP A 95 -2.58 1.31 -10.55
C ASP A 95 -1.95 1.99 -9.33
N ILE A 96 -0.70 2.39 -9.44
CA ILE A 96 -0.05 3.22 -8.42
C ILE A 96 0.52 4.48 -9.03
N LYS A 97 0.65 5.52 -8.20
CA LYS A 97 1.41 6.73 -8.51
C LYS A 97 2.53 6.89 -7.50
N THR A 98 3.75 7.10 -7.97
CA THR A 98 4.91 7.33 -7.12
C THR A 98 4.99 8.79 -6.66
N LYS A 99 5.84 9.07 -5.68
CA LYS A 99 6.16 10.45 -5.23
C LYS A 99 6.82 11.28 -6.33
N ASP A 100 7.49 10.63 -7.28
CA ASP A 100 8.09 11.27 -8.46
C ASP A 100 7.09 11.45 -9.61
N ASN A 101 5.79 11.30 -9.34
CA ASN A 101 4.68 11.41 -10.29
C ASN A 101 4.72 10.41 -11.46
N ILE A 102 5.31 9.25 -11.26
CA ILE A 102 5.27 8.15 -12.22
C ILE A 102 4.02 7.31 -11.94
N THR A 103 3.17 7.15 -12.94
CA THR A 103 2.00 6.26 -12.90
C THR A 103 2.35 4.90 -13.45
N ILE A 104 2.09 3.84 -12.70
CA ILE A 104 2.31 2.46 -13.11
C ILE A 104 0.97 1.75 -13.17
N LYS A 105 0.63 1.23 -14.34
CA LYS A 105 -0.62 0.48 -14.60
C LYS A 105 -0.30 -1.00 -14.63
N PHE A 106 -0.81 -1.74 -13.65
CA PHE A 106 -0.50 -3.16 -13.50
C PHE A 106 -1.50 -4.08 -14.22
N PRO A 107 -1.05 -5.25 -14.69
CA PRO A 107 -1.95 -6.32 -15.14
C PRO A 107 -2.70 -6.91 -13.95
N ILE A 108 -3.81 -7.62 -14.24
CA ILE A 108 -4.57 -8.35 -13.20
C ILE A 108 -3.81 -9.59 -12.72
N LYS A 109 -3.08 -10.25 -13.63
CA LYS A 109 -2.28 -11.45 -13.32
C LYS A 109 -0.79 -11.12 -13.28
N ASP A 110 -0.04 -11.93 -12.53
CA ASP A 110 1.43 -11.80 -12.42
C ASP A 110 1.92 -10.42 -11.96
N ILE A 111 1.15 -9.79 -11.08
CA ILE A 111 1.40 -8.42 -10.63
C ILE A 111 2.78 -8.24 -10.00
N LYS A 112 3.29 -9.25 -9.26
CA LYS A 112 4.64 -9.22 -8.69
C LYS A 112 5.73 -9.10 -9.77
N LYS A 113 5.60 -9.87 -10.86
CA LYS A 113 6.51 -9.79 -12.00
C LYS A 113 6.48 -8.40 -12.63
N ALA A 114 5.29 -7.84 -12.81
CA ALA A 114 5.11 -6.49 -13.32
C ALA A 114 5.73 -5.43 -12.40
N MET A 115 5.61 -5.58 -11.08
CA MET A 115 6.26 -4.69 -10.10
C MET A 115 7.79 -4.72 -10.23
N ASN A 116 8.38 -5.90 -10.40
CA ASN A 116 9.83 -6.02 -10.59
C ASN A 116 10.29 -5.39 -11.90
N ILE A 117 9.50 -5.52 -12.97
CA ILE A 117 9.76 -4.84 -14.25
C ILE A 117 9.70 -3.32 -14.08
N ALA A 118 8.64 -2.82 -13.43
CA ALA A 118 8.47 -1.39 -13.17
C ALA A 118 9.65 -0.82 -12.37
N SER A 119 10.09 -1.53 -11.33
CA SER A 119 11.24 -1.12 -10.53
C SER A 119 12.52 -1.00 -11.35
N LYS A 120 12.78 -1.95 -12.24
CA LYS A 120 13.94 -1.89 -13.16
C LYS A 120 13.88 -0.71 -14.12
N ILE A 121 12.68 -0.39 -14.62
CA ILE A 121 12.47 0.76 -15.54
C ILE A 121 12.73 2.07 -14.80
N ILE A 122 12.14 2.25 -13.62
CA ILE A 122 12.29 3.47 -12.82
C ILE A 122 13.75 3.72 -12.44
N ASN A 123 14.49 2.67 -12.12
CA ASN A 123 15.89 2.75 -11.72
C ASN A 123 16.85 2.92 -12.90
N ASN A 124 16.36 2.94 -14.13
CA ASN A 124 17.19 3.19 -15.31
C ASN A 124 17.41 4.70 -15.50
N GLU A 125 18.66 5.14 -15.55
CA GLU A 125 19.05 6.54 -15.69
C GLU A 125 18.50 7.22 -16.97
N LYS A 126 18.17 6.44 -18.00
CA LYS A 126 17.59 6.92 -19.24
C LYS A 126 16.07 7.04 -19.22
N PHE A 127 15.42 6.61 -18.13
CA PHE A 127 13.97 6.69 -18.02
C PHE A 127 13.53 8.13 -17.73
N ASN A 128 12.70 8.67 -18.61
CA ASN A 128 12.21 10.05 -18.53
C ASN A 128 10.70 10.18 -18.79
N ASN A 129 9.97 9.06 -18.82
CA ASN A 129 8.53 9.03 -18.97
C ASN A 129 7.83 9.08 -17.60
N ASN A 130 6.54 9.45 -17.58
CA ASN A 130 5.75 9.47 -16.36
C ASN A 130 4.64 8.43 -16.32
N ILE A 131 4.49 7.60 -17.37
CA ILE A 131 3.55 6.48 -17.40
C ILE A 131 4.28 5.21 -17.81
N ILE A 132 4.11 4.16 -17.02
CA ILE A 132 4.55 2.78 -17.32
C ILE A 132 3.29 1.92 -17.36
N ASP A 133 2.91 1.45 -18.55
CA ASP A 133 1.74 0.60 -18.74
C ASP A 133 2.18 -0.84 -19.01
N LEU A 134 1.86 -1.73 -18.07
CA LEU A 134 2.21 -3.15 -18.08
C LEU A 134 0.98 -4.06 -18.20
N ARG A 135 -0.17 -3.50 -18.59
CA ARG A 135 -1.44 -4.24 -18.66
C ARG A 135 -1.49 -5.26 -19.77
N VAL A 136 -0.80 -5.01 -20.87
CA VAL A 136 -0.77 -5.93 -22.01
C VAL A 136 0.34 -6.95 -21.83
N PRO A 137 0.06 -8.26 -21.90
CA PRO A 137 1.06 -9.30 -21.75
C PRO A 137 2.22 -9.12 -22.74
N ASN A 138 3.45 -9.26 -22.24
CA ASN A 138 4.69 -9.15 -23.02
C ASN A 138 4.92 -7.79 -23.70
N GLN A 139 4.23 -6.74 -23.28
CA GLN A 139 4.43 -5.39 -23.76
C GLN A 139 4.67 -4.42 -22.62
N ILE A 140 5.57 -3.47 -22.83
CA ILE A 140 5.83 -2.34 -21.95
C ILE A 140 5.56 -1.09 -22.77
N ILE A 141 4.59 -0.29 -22.35
CA ILE A 141 4.24 0.96 -23.02
C ILE A 141 4.68 2.11 -22.11
N LEU A 142 5.58 2.93 -22.59
CA LEU A 142 6.06 4.12 -21.91
C LEU A 142 5.47 5.34 -22.59
N SER A 143 4.89 6.24 -21.83
CA SER A 143 4.28 7.47 -22.34
C SER A 143 4.37 8.61 -21.34
N ASN A 144 3.97 9.79 -21.76
CA ASN A 144 3.80 10.97 -20.93
C ASN A 144 2.34 11.42 -21.00
N GLU A 145 1.86 12.02 -19.91
CA GLU A 145 0.57 12.74 -19.90
C GLU A 145 0.67 14.05 -20.69
#